data_ce38a12c5f9ee80cc2c9ed95c3cc340c
#
_entry.id   ce38a12c5f9ee80cc2c9ed95c3cc340c
#
_cell.length_a   1.000
_cell.length_b   1.000
_cell.length_c   1.000
_cell.angle_alpha   90.00
_cell.angle_beta   90.00
_cell.angle_gamma   90.00
#
_symmetry.space_group_name_H-M   'P 1'
#
loop_
_entity.id
_entity.type
_entity.pdbx_description
1 polymer ?
#
loop_
_entity_poly.entity_id
_entity_poly.type
_entity_poly.pdbx_seq_one_letter_code
_entity_poly.pdbx_strand_id
1 'polypeptide(L)'
;MVPVSPPDARASGELTRFASRVLGVVDRIPRGQVLTYGDVAEYLGEGGPRGVGMVMARHGAAVAWWRVLRADGSVAPGLEERAFARYASERTPLCRGSSRVDLSRARWDGR
;
A
#
# COMPACT_ATOMS: atom_id res chain seq x y z
N MET A 1 17.57 -28.92 7.92
CA MET A 1 17.41 -28.57 7.93
C MET A 1 16.97 -27.81 7.65
N VAL A 2 16.86 -27.69 7.40
CA VAL A 2 16.52 -26.94 7.24
C VAL A 2 16.11 -26.22 6.93
N PRO A 3 15.99 -26.10 6.84
CA PRO A 3 15.58 -25.28 6.69
C PRO A 3 15.16 -24.59 6.43
N VAL A 4 15.09 -24.48 6.38
CA VAL A 4 14.78 -23.86 6.37
C VAL A 4 14.42 -23.14 6.08
N SER A 5 14.25 -23.02 6.03
CA SER A 5 13.98 -22.38 5.94
C SER A 5 13.84 -21.76 5.51
N PRO A 6 13.77 -21.76 5.35
CA PRO A 6 13.53 -21.10 5.06
C PRO A 6 13.31 -20.45 4.57
N PRO A 7 13.34 -20.32 4.30
CA PRO A 7 13.07 -19.55 4.12
C PRO A 7 12.45 -18.96 4.23
N ASP A 8 12.27 -19.12 4.50
CA ASP A 8 11.64 -18.71 4.93
C ASP A 8 11.44 -18.26 5.58
N ALA A 9 11.58 -18.97 5.68
CA ALA A 9 11.14 -18.28 6.50
C ALA A 9 11.71 -17.24 6.92
N ARG A 10 12.32 -17.22 6.69
CA ARG A 10 12.46 -16.24 6.92
C ARG A 10 11.90 -15.61 6.40
N ALA A 11 11.78 -16.23 5.66
CA ALA A 11 10.76 -15.38 5.09
C ALA A 11 9.66 -15.11 6.07
N SER A 12 9.21 -16.11 6.73
CA SER A 12 8.19 -15.89 7.74
C SER A 12 8.72 -15.06 8.89
N GLY A 13 9.99 -15.20 9.20
CA GLY A 13 10.60 -14.37 10.21
C GLY A 13 10.65 -12.92 9.79
N GLU A 14 10.79 -12.67 8.48
CA GLU A 14 10.82 -11.32 7.97
C GLU A 14 9.45 -10.70 7.87
N LEU A 15 8.42 -11.53 7.72
CA LEU A 15 7.05 -11.04 7.66
C LEU A 15 6.51 -10.98 9.07
N THR A 16 6.80 -9.88 9.76
CA THR A 16 6.34 -9.68 11.11
C THR A 16 4.81 -9.65 11.16
N ARG A 17 4.28 -9.74 12.37
CA ARG A 17 2.84 -9.60 12.57
C ARG A 17 2.34 -8.27 12.01
N PHE A 18 3.08 -7.19 12.25
CA PHE A 18 2.71 -5.88 11.74
C PHE A 18 2.69 -5.88 10.23
N ALA A 19 3.75 -6.41 9.60
CA ALA A 19 3.81 -6.47 8.14
C ALA A 19 2.63 -7.27 7.57
N SER A 20 2.32 -8.39 8.17
CA SER A 20 1.19 -9.21 7.73
C SER A 20 -0.11 -8.43 7.81
N ARG A 21 -0.30 -7.66 8.89
CA ARG A 21 -1.51 -6.87 9.06
C ARG A 21 -1.60 -5.74 8.03
N VAL A 22 -0.46 -5.09 7.75
CA VAL A 22 -0.42 -4.04 6.72
C VAL A 22 -0.85 -4.61 5.37
N LEU A 23 -0.24 -5.71 4.97
CA LEU A 23 -0.54 -6.31 3.66
C LEU A 23 -2.00 -6.78 3.60
N GLY A 24 -2.53 -7.26 4.72
CA GLY A 24 -3.92 -7.67 4.78
C GLY A 24 -4.88 -6.50 4.55
N VAL A 25 -4.55 -5.33 5.10
CA VAL A 25 -5.37 -4.13 4.86
C VAL A 25 -5.31 -3.75 3.39
N VAL A 26 -4.10 -3.74 2.81
CA VAL A 26 -3.93 -3.35 1.41
C VAL A 26 -4.76 -4.26 0.49
N ASP A 27 -4.78 -5.56 0.78
CA ASP A 27 -5.55 -6.51 0.00
C ASP A 27 -7.05 -6.23 0.05
N ARG A 28 -7.51 -5.51 1.05
CA ARG A 28 -8.94 -5.22 1.22
C ARG A 28 -9.37 -3.91 0.55
N ILE A 29 -8.42 -3.08 0.15
CA ILE A 29 -8.76 -1.80 -0.51
C ILE A 29 -9.41 -2.11 -1.86
N PRO A 30 -10.63 -1.63 -2.11
CA PRO A 30 -11.31 -1.94 -3.38
C PRO A 30 -10.61 -1.28 -4.58
N ARG A 31 -10.86 -1.83 -5.75
CA ARG A 31 -10.38 -1.24 -7.00
C ARG A 31 -10.88 0.20 -7.10
N GLY A 32 -10.01 1.09 -7.54
CA GLY A 32 -10.37 2.50 -7.72
C GLY A 32 -10.32 3.31 -6.45
N GLN A 33 -10.00 2.68 -5.33
CA GLN A 33 -9.90 3.38 -4.05
C GLN A 33 -8.50 3.26 -3.49
N VAL A 34 -8.17 4.14 -2.56
CA VAL A 34 -6.81 4.23 -2.02
C VAL A 34 -6.84 4.55 -0.53
N LEU A 35 -5.71 4.30 0.12
CA LEU A 35 -5.41 4.80 1.47
C LEU A 35 -4.03 5.41 1.44
N THR A 36 -3.78 6.37 2.33
CA THR A 36 -2.41 6.86 2.53
C THR A 36 -1.69 5.94 3.50
N TYR A 37 -0.37 6.05 3.58
CA TYR A 37 0.41 5.32 4.58
C TYR A 37 -0.12 5.60 5.98
N GLY A 38 -0.44 6.85 6.25
CA GLY A 38 -1.01 7.22 7.54
C GLY A 38 -2.38 6.61 7.78
N ASP A 39 -3.20 6.54 6.74
CA ASP A 39 -4.53 5.92 6.85
C ASP A 39 -4.41 4.44 7.22
N VAL A 40 -3.46 3.72 6.61
CA VAL A 40 -3.27 2.31 6.93
C VAL A 40 -2.84 2.15 8.38
N ALA A 41 -1.90 2.98 8.83
CA ALA A 41 -1.44 2.93 10.22
C ALA A 41 -2.59 3.21 11.19
N GLU A 42 -3.40 4.20 10.86
CA GLU A 42 -4.54 4.56 11.70
C GLU A 42 -5.58 3.44 11.73
N TYR A 43 -5.84 2.84 10.58
CA TYR A 43 -6.77 1.71 10.49
C TYR A 43 -6.33 0.56 11.40
N LEU A 44 -5.02 0.30 11.45
CA LEU A 44 -4.47 -0.77 12.27
C LEU A 44 -4.30 -0.36 13.73
N GLY A 45 -4.21 0.93 14.00
CA GLY A 45 -3.98 1.44 15.35
C GLY A 45 -2.54 1.32 15.80
N GLU A 46 -1.58 1.18 14.88
CA GLU A 46 -0.18 1.04 15.27
C GLU A 46 0.74 1.36 14.10
N GLY A 47 2.00 1.59 14.41
CA GLY A 47 3.08 1.58 13.44
C GLY A 47 3.38 2.86 12.70
N GLY A 48 2.49 3.80 12.70
CA GLY A 48 2.68 5.08 12.00
C GLY A 48 2.92 4.94 10.50
N PRO A 49 2.85 6.05 9.74
CA PRO A 49 3.02 5.99 8.28
C PRO A 49 4.40 5.51 7.86
N ARG A 50 5.45 5.85 8.62
CA ARG A 50 6.79 5.39 8.29
C ARG A 50 6.91 3.88 8.38
N GLY A 51 6.31 3.27 9.41
CA GLY A 51 6.31 1.82 9.55
C GLY A 51 5.59 1.13 8.41
N VAL A 52 4.44 1.68 8.00
CA VAL A 52 3.71 1.16 6.85
C VAL A 52 4.56 1.29 5.60
N GLY A 53 5.23 2.44 5.42
CA GLY A 53 6.09 2.66 4.27
C GLY A 53 7.20 1.63 4.17
N MET A 54 7.81 1.27 5.30
CA MET A 54 8.87 0.27 5.32
C MET A 54 8.33 -1.10 4.90
N VAL A 55 7.15 -1.47 5.38
CA VAL A 55 6.53 -2.73 4.98
C VAL A 55 6.27 -2.74 3.48
N MET A 56 5.71 -1.65 2.95
CA MET A 56 5.42 -1.58 1.52
C MET A 56 6.69 -1.63 0.68
N ALA A 57 7.77 -1.00 1.14
CA ALA A 57 9.04 -1.05 0.41
C ALA A 57 9.59 -2.48 0.33
N ARG A 58 9.40 -3.27 1.37
CA ARG A 58 9.94 -4.63 1.41
C ARG A 58 9.02 -5.66 0.78
N HIS A 59 7.72 -5.52 0.98
CA HIS A 59 6.77 -6.58 0.66
C HIS A 59 5.66 -6.14 -0.27
N GLY A 60 5.61 -4.86 -0.65
CA GLY A 60 4.47 -4.32 -1.38
C GLY A 60 4.29 -4.88 -2.78
N ALA A 61 5.35 -5.43 -3.38
CA ALA A 61 5.25 -5.91 -4.76
C ALA A 61 4.21 -7.03 -4.94
N ALA A 62 3.86 -7.71 -3.86
CA ALA A 62 2.93 -8.83 -3.92
C ALA A 62 1.46 -8.40 -3.81
N VAL A 63 1.20 -7.14 -3.51
CA VAL A 63 -0.16 -6.64 -3.30
C VAL A 63 -0.40 -5.43 -4.19
N ALA A 64 -1.61 -4.87 -4.11
CA ALA A 64 -1.98 -3.69 -4.92
C ALA A 64 -1.34 -2.43 -4.34
N TRP A 65 -0.02 -2.33 -4.46
CA TRP A 65 0.78 -1.26 -3.87
C TRP A 65 0.37 0.13 -4.35
N TRP A 66 -0.16 0.25 -5.55
CA TRP A 66 -0.57 1.55 -6.11
C TRP A 66 -1.77 2.14 -5.38
N ARG A 67 -2.41 1.37 -4.53
CA ARG A 67 -3.54 1.83 -3.73
C ARG A 67 -3.12 2.40 -2.37
N VAL A 68 -1.80 2.44 -2.10
CA VAL A 68 -1.27 3.02 -0.87
C VAL A 68 -0.38 4.19 -1.26
N LEU A 69 -0.66 5.36 -0.74
CA LEU A 69 -0.10 6.60 -1.23
C LEU A 69 0.49 7.46 -0.12
N ARG A 70 1.26 8.44 -0.55
CA ARG A 70 1.74 9.48 0.34
C ARG A 70 0.58 10.41 0.70
N ALA A 71 0.78 11.20 1.74
CA ALA A 71 -0.29 12.07 2.26
C ALA A 71 -0.83 13.06 1.22
N ASP A 72 -0.03 13.41 0.23
CA ASP A 72 -0.45 14.36 -0.81
C ASP A 72 -1.09 13.68 -2.02
N GLY A 73 -1.30 12.36 -1.97
CA GLY A 73 -1.91 11.62 -3.07
C GLY A 73 -0.94 11.13 -4.11
N SER A 74 0.37 11.34 -3.90
CA SER A 74 1.37 10.87 -4.85
C SER A 74 1.85 9.47 -4.48
N VAL A 75 2.29 8.73 -5.49
CA VAL A 75 2.88 7.42 -5.29
C VAL A 75 4.36 7.58 -4.97
N ALA A 76 4.98 6.55 -4.41
CA ALA A 76 6.40 6.57 -4.12
C ALA A 76 7.21 6.89 -5.37
N PRO A 77 8.29 7.69 -5.25
CA PRO A 77 9.09 8.09 -6.42
C PRO A 77 9.60 6.89 -7.20
N GLY A 78 9.58 7.01 -8.52
CA GLY A 78 10.06 5.96 -9.40
C GLY A 78 8.99 4.98 -9.83
N LEU A 79 7.82 5.03 -9.23
CA LEU A 79 6.73 4.09 -9.53
C LEU A 79 5.58 4.74 -10.28
N GLU A 80 5.75 6.01 -10.65
CA GLU A 80 4.64 6.82 -11.19
C GLU A 80 4.01 6.21 -12.43
N GLU A 81 4.84 5.81 -13.38
CA GLU A 81 4.34 5.32 -14.65
C GLU A 81 3.53 4.03 -14.48
N ARG A 82 4.06 3.12 -13.67
CA ARG A 82 3.37 1.85 -13.42
C ARG A 82 2.08 2.06 -12.63
N ALA A 83 2.11 3.02 -11.70
CA ALA A 83 0.92 3.33 -10.93
C ALA A 83 -0.17 3.92 -11.83
N PHE A 84 0.21 4.79 -12.75
CA PHE A 84 -0.76 5.42 -13.66
C PHE A 84 -1.50 4.38 -14.50
N ALA A 85 -0.78 3.38 -14.99
CA ALA A 85 -1.43 2.32 -15.75
C ALA A 85 -2.51 1.63 -14.91
N ARG A 86 -2.23 1.42 -13.63
CA ARG A 86 -3.21 0.82 -12.72
C ARG A 86 -4.38 1.76 -12.44
N TYR A 87 -4.09 3.04 -12.22
CA TYR A 87 -5.17 4.00 -11.97
C TYR A 87 -6.11 4.11 -13.17
N ALA A 88 -5.56 4.11 -14.37
CA ALA A 88 -6.38 4.14 -15.56
C ALA A 88 -7.27 2.90 -15.65
N SER A 89 -6.69 1.73 -15.38
CA SER A 89 -7.43 0.48 -15.43
C SER A 89 -8.53 0.41 -14.38
N GLU A 90 -8.31 0.99 -13.21
CA GLU A 90 -9.27 0.93 -12.11
C GLU A 90 -10.19 2.15 -12.06
N ARG A 91 -9.95 3.13 -12.93
CA ARG A 91 -10.70 4.39 -12.94
C ARG A 91 -10.58 5.14 -11.63
N THR A 92 -9.38 5.13 -11.06
CA THR A 92 -9.09 5.86 -9.83
C THR A 92 -9.15 7.36 -10.10
N PRO A 93 -9.93 8.14 -9.34
CA PRO A 93 -10.00 9.59 -9.56
C PRO A 93 -8.66 10.28 -9.33
N LEU A 94 -8.22 11.07 -10.29
CA LEU A 94 -7.00 11.86 -10.18
C LEU A 94 -7.34 13.33 -10.04
N CYS A 95 -6.42 14.08 -9.43
CA CYS A 95 -6.56 15.53 -9.36
C CYS A 95 -6.44 16.10 -10.75
N ARG A 96 -7.26 17.10 -11.04
CA ARG A 96 -7.30 17.72 -12.34
C ARG A 96 -5.94 18.32 -12.69
N GLY A 97 -5.44 17.98 -13.87
CA GLY A 97 -4.16 18.52 -14.34
C GLY A 97 -2.97 18.04 -13.54
N SER A 98 -3.12 16.97 -12.79
CA SER A 98 -2.08 16.46 -11.92
C SER A 98 -2.01 14.96 -12.01
N SER A 99 -0.86 14.43 -11.60
CA SER A 99 -0.66 12.98 -11.55
C SER A 99 -1.04 12.40 -10.19
N ARG A 100 -1.48 13.24 -9.26
CA ARG A 100 -1.83 12.78 -7.92
C ARG A 100 -3.25 12.28 -7.87
N VAL A 101 -3.47 11.28 -7.01
CA VAL A 101 -4.82 10.76 -6.79
C VAL A 101 -5.62 11.78 -5.97
N ASP A 102 -6.87 11.96 -6.37
CA ASP A 102 -7.79 12.84 -5.64
C ASP A 102 -8.31 12.11 -4.42
N LEU A 103 -7.67 12.35 -3.27
CA LEU A 103 -8.00 11.66 -2.04
C LEU A 103 -9.43 11.92 -1.58
N SER A 104 -9.98 13.10 -1.89
CA SER A 104 -11.34 13.40 -1.46
C SER A 104 -12.37 12.51 -2.14
N ARG A 105 -12.03 11.96 -3.32
CA ARG A 105 -12.95 11.12 -4.07
C ARG A 105 -12.56 9.65 -4.02
N ALA A 106 -11.29 9.35 -3.81
CA ALA A 106 -10.79 7.98 -3.93
C ALA A 106 -10.50 7.30 -2.60
N ARG A 107 -10.46 8.04 -1.50
CA ARG A 107 -10.10 7.45 -0.22
C ARG A 107 -11.13 6.42 0.23
N TRP A 108 -10.66 5.22 0.52
CA TRP A 108 -11.51 4.14 1.02
C TRP A 108 -11.91 4.44 2.46
N ASP A 109 -13.15 4.16 2.81
CA ASP A 109 -13.65 4.44 4.16
C ASP A 109 -13.45 3.26 5.13
N GLY A 110 -12.80 2.21 4.68
CA GLY A 110 -12.45 1.09 5.56
C GLY A 110 -13.51 0.02 5.66
N ARG A 111 -14.54 0.13 4.87
CA ARG A 111 -15.63 -0.86 4.90
C ARG A 111 -15.53 -1.77 3.71
#